data_0d760f9716c0d7a82e0e57a56e9ad21c
#
_entry.id   0d760f9716c0d7a82e0e57a56e9ad21c
#
_cell.length_a   1.000
_cell.length_b   1.000
_cell.length_c   1.000
_cell.angle_alpha   90.00
_cell.angle_beta   90.00
_cell.angle_gamma   90.00
#
_symmetry.space_group_name_H-M   'P 1'
#
loop_
_entity.id
_entity.type
_entity.pdbx_description
1 polymer ?
#
loop_
_entity_poly.entity_id
_entity_poly.type
_entity_poly.pdbx_seq_one_letter_code
_entity_poly.pdbx_strand_id
1 'polypeptide(L)'
;YVLKNENKDKTQRLIALLDKHEINYEYTTKGLVKGYNYQTQQESRMTVSSKDLVIHTAQPKGKMVKVLFEPNAKLTDSLTYDITAWSLPYAHGFKAIASTTKISSRKDVMVDTANNEIDQNAYAYVSKWNSLEDASFLAALLQADVRVRFSEKDFTIEGNSYAKGTLIILRGDNKTNKEFDKQITSIAQNNNRKLTPVQTGFVSSGKDFGSSSVNPINKQKVAVISGKGTSSLSFGEIWHFFETQLHYPLTALDTDYINR
;
A
#
# COMPACT_ATOMS: atom_id res chain seq x y z
N TYR A 1 16.75 -8.17 -12.14
CA TYR A 1 15.82 -7.08 -11.84
C TYR A 1 15.97 -6.66 -10.40
N VAL A 2 16.04 -5.36 -10.15
CA VAL A 2 16.08 -4.81 -8.79
C VAL A 2 14.92 -3.86 -8.59
N LEU A 3 14.19 -4.02 -7.47
CA LEU A 3 13.04 -3.21 -7.12
C LEU A 3 13.28 -2.53 -5.76
N LYS A 4 12.99 -1.23 -5.70
CA LYS A 4 13.11 -0.45 -4.46
C LYS A 4 12.04 -0.87 -3.46
N ASN A 5 12.45 -1.23 -2.25
CA ASN A 5 11.54 -1.52 -1.15
C ASN A 5 11.20 -0.23 -0.37
N GLU A 6 10.55 0.72 -1.07
CA GLU A 6 10.07 1.97 -0.47
C GLU A 6 8.68 1.81 0.18
N ASN A 7 7.92 0.80 -0.26
CA ASN A 7 6.63 0.46 0.30
C ASN A 7 6.60 -1.03 0.64
N LYS A 8 6.62 -1.33 1.93
CA LYS A 8 6.68 -2.69 2.47
C LYS A 8 5.50 -3.55 2.00
N ASP A 9 4.30 -2.98 1.97
CA ASP A 9 3.08 -3.72 1.61
C ASP A 9 3.10 -4.15 0.14
N LYS A 10 3.47 -3.24 -0.76
CA LYS A 10 3.69 -3.57 -2.17
C LYS A 10 4.73 -4.69 -2.34
N THR A 11 5.83 -4.59 -1.61
CA THR A 11 6.90 -5.61 -1.65
C THR A 11 6.39 -6.96 -1.13
N GLN A 12 5.64 -6.99 -0.04
CA GLN A 12 5.07 -8.22 0.50
C GLN A 12 4.04 -8.85 -0.45
N ARG A 13 3.20 -8.06 -1.11
CA ARG A 13 2.26 -8.56 -2.15
C ARG A 13 3.01 -9.17 -3.34
N LEU A 14 4.08 -8.52 -3.80
CA LEU A 14 4.92 -9.08 -4.85
C LEU A 14 5.59 -10.39 -4.40
N ILE A 15 6.17 -10.42 -3.20
CA ILE A 15 6.78 -11.61 -2.62
C ILE A 15 5.78 -12.78 -2.57
N ALA A 16 4.55 -12.53 -2.09
CA ALA A 16 3.51 -13.55 -2.06
C ALA A 16 3.15 -14.09 -3.45
N LEU A 17 3.22 -13.25 -4.49
CA LEU A 17 3.05 -13.68 -5.89
C LEU A 17 4.24 -14.53 -6.35
N LEU A 18 5.47 -14.10 -6.05
CA LEU A 18 6.69 -14.83 -6.42
C LEU A 18 6.72 -16.22 -5.77
N ASP A 19 6.37 -16.31 -4.49
CA ASP A 19 6.30 -17.57 -3.73
C ASP A 19 5.29 -18.54 -4.36
N LYS A 20 4.09 -18.07 -4.73
CA LYS A 20 3.07 -18.89 -5.42
C LYS A 20 3.56 -19.45 -6.76
N HIS A 21 4.47 -18.75 -7.41
CA HIS A 21 5.06 -19.18 -8.68
C HIS A 21 6.42 -19.89 -8.52
N GLU A 22 6.87 -20.11 -7.29
CA GLU A 22 8.18 -20.70 -6.98
C GLU A 22 9.34 -19.92 -7.62
N ILE A 23 9.23 -18.61 -7.67
CA ILE A 23 10.27 -17.71 -8.17
C ILE A 23 11.16 -17.28 -7.01
N ASN A 24 12.46 -17.60 -7.09
CA ASN A 24 13.42 -17.20 -6.08
C ASN A 24 13.73 -15.70 -6.17
N TYR A 25 13.82 -15.07 -5.03
CA TYR A 25 14.22 -13.67 -4.85
C TYR A 25 15.21 -13.55 -3.70
N GLU A 26 15.96 -12.48 -3.69
CA GLU A 26 16.97 -12.18 -2.68
C GLU A 26 16.93 -10.66 -2.41
N TYR A 27 17.77 -10.20 -1.49
CA TYR A 27 17.92 -8.78 -1.21
C TYR A 27 19.27 -8.29 -1.65
N THR A 28 19.34 -7.09 -2.23
CA THR A 28 20.59 -6.51 -2.71
C THR A 28 21.54 -6.22 -1.56
N THR A 29 22.83 -6.15 -1.87
CA THR A 29 23.79 -5.41 -1.04
C THR A 29 23.75 -3.94 -1.41
N LYS A 30 24.10 -3.04 -0.47
CA LYS A 30 24.17 -1.59 -0.75
C LYS A 30 25.13 -1.30 -1.89
N GLY A 31 24.72 -0.49 -2.86
CA GLY A 31 25.58 -0.16 -4.00
C GLY A 31 24.90 0.67 -5.09
N LEU A 32 25.51 0.66 -6.28
CA LEU A 32 25.03 1.34 -7.47
C LEU A 32 24.83 0.33 -8.57
N VAL A 33 23.63 0.24 -9.12
CA VAL A 33 23.26 -0.68 -10.22
C VAL A 33 23.06 0.13 -11.48
N LYS A 34 23.66 -0.32 -12.59
CA LYS A 34 23.45 0.24 -13.94
C LYS A 34 22.50 -0.65 -14.73
N GLY A 35 21.60 -0.06 -15.50
CA GLY A 35 20.69 -0.76 -16.39
C GLY A 35 19.51 0.11 -16.84
N TYR A 36 18.51 -0.53 -17.42
CA TYR A 36 17.28 0.13 -17.85
C TYR A 36 16.42 0.49 -16.63
N ASN A 37 16.17 1.78 -16.44
CA ASN A 37 15.37 2.32 -15.36
C ASN A 37 13.91 2.45 -15.81
N TYR A 38 12.99 1.81 -15.05
CA TYR A 38 11.57 1.76 -15.39
C TYR A 38 10.86 3.12 -15.29
N GLN A 39 11.34 4.04 -14.42
CA GLN A 39 10.73 5.38 -14.28
C GLN A 39 11.11 6.31 -15.43
N THR A 40 12.38 6.29 -15.82
CA THR A 40 12.89 7.18 -16.87
C THR A 40 12.84 6.54 -18.27
N GLN A 41 12.59 5.22 -18.33
CA GLN A 41 12.58 4.40 -19.54
C GLN A 41 13.91 4.49 -20.34
N GLN A 42 15.02 4.69 -19.63
CA GLN A 42 16.35 4.88 -20.20
C GLN A 42 17.41 4.13 -19.38
N GLU A 43 18.56 3.87 -20.01
CA GLU A 43 19.75 3.40 -19.31
C GLU A 43 20.21 4.46 -18.31
N SER A 44 20.29 4.07 -17.05
CA SER A 44 20.76 4.94 -15.97
C SER A 44 21.41 4.15 -14.83
N ARG A 45 21.77 4.84 -13.76
CA ARG A 45 22.27 4.24 -12.52
C ARG A 45 21.26 4.48 -11.40
N MET A 46 21.03 3.44 -10.59
CA MET A 46 20.16 3.50 -9.44
C MET A 46 20.91 3.09 -8.16
N THR A 47 20.88 3.92 -7.15
CA THR A 47 21.41 3.57 -5.83
C THR A 47 20.46 2.57 -5.17
N VAL A 48 21.01 1.44 -4.70
CA VAL A 48 20.27 0.38 -4.03
C VAL A 48 20.70 0.24 -2.57
N SER A 49 19.77 -0.22 -1.76
CA SER A 49 19.94 -0.46 -0.34
C SER A 49 19.85 -1.96 -0.03
N SER A 50 20.33 -2.38 1.13
CA SER A 50 20.24 -3.78 1.56
C SER A 50 18.81 -4.30 1.80
N LYS A 51 17.80 -3.46 1.63
CA LYS A 51 16.37 -3.81 1.75
C LYS A 51 15.69 -4.00 0.37
N ASP A 52 16.35 -3.60 -0.72
CA ASP A 52 15.78 -3.65 -2.05
C ASP A 52 15.79 -5.08 -2.60
N LEU A 53 14.70 -5.46 -3.26
CA LEU A 53 14.49 -6.81 -3.77
C LEU A 53 15.27 -7.03 -5.07
N VAL A 54 15.89 -8.19 -5.22
CA VAL A 54 16.51 -8.62 -6.47
C VAL A 54 15.96 -9.97 -6.93
N ILE A 55 15.59 -10.06 -8.19
CA ILE A 55 15.12 -11.27 -8.84
C ILE A 55 16.05 -11.59 -10.01
N HIS A 56 16.79 -12.68 -9.89
CA HIS A 56 17.71 -13.13 -10.93
C HIS A 56 17.00 -14.00 -11.97
N THR A 57 17.36 -13.85 -13.25
CA THR A 57 16.89 -14.75 -14.31
C THR A 57 17.64 -16.08 -14.32
N ALA A 58 18.80 -16.18 -13.65
CA ALA A 58 19.60 -17.41 -13.50
C ALA A 58 19.00 -18.32 -12.43
N GLN A 59 17.80 -18.84 -12.69
CA GLN A 59 17.06 -19.76 -11.83
C GLN A 59 16.12 -20.65 -12.67
N PRO A 60 15.57 -21.76 -12.13
CA PRO A 60 14.68 -22.66 -12.88
C PRO A 60 13.52 -21.93 -13.55
N LYS A 61 12.91 -20.98 -12.87
CA LYS A 61 11.80 -20.15 -13.37
C LYS A 61 12.27 -18.90 -14.18
N GLY A 62 13.54 -18.86 -14.61
CA GLY A 62 14.13 -17.68 -15.24
C GLY A 62 13.40 -17.14 -16.48
N LYS A 63 12.79 -18.01 -17.30
CA LYS A 63 11.94 -17.58 -18.41
C LYS A 63 10.70 -16.84 -17.94
N MET A 64 10.04 -17.35 -16.89
CA MET A 64 8.87 -16.72 -16.28
C MET A 64 9.24 -15.37 -15.64
N VAL A 65 10.38 -15.32 -14.94
CA VAL A 65 10.93 -14.05 -14.42
C VAL A 65 11.10 -13.03 -15.54
N LYS A 66 11.67 -13.43 -16.69
CA LYS A 66 11.82 -12.52 -17.81
C LYS A 66 10.47 -11.98 -18.29
N VAL A 67 9.49 -12.83 -18.52
CA VAL A 67 8.15 -12.43 -18.98
C VAL A 67 7.48 -11.46 -17.98
N LEU A 68 7.59 -11.74 -16.68
CA LEU A 68 6.93 -10.94 -15.64
C LEU A 68 7.63 -9.60 -15.34
N PHE A 69 8.92 -9.49 -15.68
CA PHE A 69 9.73 -8.33 -15.27
C PHE A 69 10.37 -7.58 -16.44
N GLU A 70 10.34 -8.08 -17.67
CA GLU A 70 10.97 -7.33 -18.77
C GLU A 70 10.27 -5.98 -18.99
N PRO A 71 11.05 -4.89 -19.22
CA PRO A 71 10.48 -3.56 -19.37
C PRO A 71 9.74 -3.38 -20.70
N ASN A 72 10.15 -4.10 -21.73
CA ASN A 72 9.59 -4.02 -23.09
C ASN A 72 9.40 -5.44 -23.61
N ALA A 73 8.17 -5.89 -23.72
CA ALA A 73 7.84 -7.15 -24.38
C ALA A 73 8.08 -7.03 -25.91
N LYS A 74 8.84 -7.97 -26.47
CA LYS A 74 8.97 -8.08 -27.93
C LYS A 74 7.91 -9.05 -28.42
N LEU A 75 6.93 -8.52 -29.14
CA LEU A 75 5.94 -9.34 -29.83
C LEU A 75 6.58 -9.93 -31.11
N THR A 76 6.41 -11.22 -31.33
CA THR A 76 6.85 -11.90 -32.54
C THR A 76 5.81 -11.85 -33.64
N ASP A 77 4.54 -11.54 -33.28
CA ASP A 77 3.43 -11.43 -34.19
C ASP A 77 2.66 -10.12 -33.93
N SER A 78 2.21 -9.46 -34.99
CA SER A 78 1.37 -8.26 -34.93
C SER A 78 -0.09 -8.56 -34.58
N LEU A 79 -0.54 -9.80 -34.76
CA LEU A 79 -1.86 -10.27 -34.41
C LEU A 79 -1.86 -10.84 -32.97
N THR A 80 -1.79 -9.97 -32.00
CA THR A 80 -1.89 -10.37 -30.60
C THR A 80 -3.35 -10.28 -30.18
N TYR A 81 -3.96 -11.42 -29.93
CA TYR A 81 -5.36 -11.50 -29.50
C TYR A 81 -5.55 -11.03 -28.07
N ASP A 82 -4.61 -11.37 -27.19
CA ASP A 82 -4.67 -11.03 -25.77
C ASP A 82 -3.30 -10.73 -25.18
N ILE A 83 -3.13 -9.58 -24.58
CA ILE A 83 -1.91 -9.20 -23.86
C ILE A 83 -2.21 -9.33 -22.37
N THR A 84 -1.96 -10.50 -21.81
CA THR A 84 -2.22 -10.80 -20.41
C THR A 84 -1.02 -10.59 -19.50
N ALA A 85 0.19 -10.49 -20.05
CA ALA A 85 1.42 -10.31 -19.29
C ALA A 85 1.79 -8.83 -19.17
N TRP A 86 1.63 -8.28 -17.99
CA TRP A 86 2.08 -6.93 -17.63
C TRP A 86 3.41 -7.03 -16.91
N SER A 87 4.36 -6.15 -17.24
CA SER A 87 5.58 -6.01 -16.44
C SER A 87 5.22 -5.63 -15.00
N LEU A 88 5.49 -6.51 -14.05
CA LEU A 88 5.14 -6.33 -12.63
C LEU A 88 5.70 -5.03 -12.03
N PRO A 89 6.94 -4.58 -12.37
CA PRO A 89 7.41 -3.29 -11.89
C PRO A 89 6.51 -2.12 -12.27
N TYR A 90 5.95 -2.11 -13.48
CA TYR A 90 5.00 -1.08 -13.90
C TYR A 90 3.63 -1.28 -13.24
N ALA A 91 3.09 -2.50 -13.28
CA ALA A 91 1.77 -2.81 -12.73
C ALA A 91 1.65 -2.47 -11.23
N HIS A 92 2.72 -2.71 -10.46
CA HIS A 92 2.77 -2.39 -9.04
C HIS A 92 3.37 -1.00 -8.73
N GLY A 93 3.86 -0.26 -9.73
CA GLY A 93 4.46 1.06 -9.54
C GLY A 93 5.73 1.03 -8.69
N PHE A 94 6.61 0.03 -8.90
CA PHE A 94 7.92 0.00 -8.26
C PHE A 94 8.91 0.92 -8.97
N LYS A 95 9.75 1.61 -8.21
CA LYS A 95 11.02 2.10 -8.76
C LYS A 95 11.92 0.89 -8.97
N ALA A 96 12.30 0.64 -10.21
CA ALA A 96 13.01 -0.57 -10.59
C ALA A 96 14.08 -0.32 -11.66
N ILE A 97 15.03 -1.25 -11.73
CA ILE A 97 16.08 -1.26 -12.75
C ILE A 97 16.31 -2.70 -13.26
N ALA A 98 16.35 -2.87 -14.58
CA ALA A 98 16.72 -4.12 -15.22
C ALA A 98 18.20 -4.06 -15.60
N SER A 99 19.03 -4.97 -15.07
CA SER A 99 20.47 -5.01 -15.33
C SER A 99 20.87 -6.30 -16.02
N THR A 100 21.80 -6.21 -16.93
CA THR A 100 22.43 -7.38 -17.60
C THR A 100 23.59 -7.95 -16.79
N THR A 101 24.04 -7.24 -15.75
CA THR A 101 25.11 -7.69 -14.86
C THR A 101 24.55 -8.37 -13.62
N LYS A 102 25.26 -9.39 -13.12
CA LYS A 102 24.89 -10.06 -11.86
C LYS A 102 25.00 -9.06 -10.71
N ILE A 103 23.94 -8.99 -9.92
CA ILE A 103 23.86 -8.14 -8.75
C ILE A 103 24.20 -8.96 -7.50
N SER A 104 25.06 -8.41 -6.63
CA SER A 104 25.37 -9.03 -5.34
C SER A 104 24.14 -9.01 -4.45
N SER A 105 23.80 -10.16 -3.87
CA SER A 105 22.56 -10.37 -3.12
C SER A 105 22.76 -11.31 -1.94
N ARG A 106 21.78 -11.32 -1.06
CA ARG A 106 21.71 -12.15 0.15
C ARG A 106 20.28 -12.63 0.39
N LYS A 107 20.14 -13.79 1.04
CA LYS A 107 18.83 -14.39 1.33
C LYS A 107 18.15 -13.82 2.60
N ASP A 108 18.94 -13.29 3.53
CA ASP A 108 18.42 -12.90 4.85
C ASP A 108 17.59 -11.62 4.81
N VAL A 109 16.41 -11.67 5.40
CA VAL A 109 15.48 -10.57 5.54
C VAL A 109 15.40 -10.14 7.00
N MET A 110 15.55 -8.86 7.27
CA MET A 110 15.02 -8.30 8.52
C MET A 110 13.53 -7.99 8.31
N VAL A 111 12.66 -8.80 8.90
CA VAL A 111 11.22 -8.51 8.95
C VAL A 111 11.01 -7.43 10.01
N ASP A 112 10.73 -6.24 9.55
CA ASP A 112 10.36 -5.11 10.42
C ASP A 112 8.86 -5.22 10.73
N THR A 113 8.51 -5.69 11.92
CA THR A 113 7.11 -5.73 12.39
C THR A 113 6.75 -4.38 13.01
N ALA A 114 5.54 -3.88 12.73
CA ALA A 114 5.05 -2.66 13.36
C ALA A 114 4.85 -2.92 14.86
N ASN A 115 5.75 -2.38 15.67
CA ASN A 115 5.55 -2.34 17.12
C ASN A 115 4.87 -1.00 17.48
N ASN A 116 3.66 -1.08 18.04
CA ASN A 116 2.88 0.08 18.47
C ASN A 116 2.89 0.15 19.99
N GLU A 117 3.45 1.23 20.51
CA GLU A 117 3.45 1.52 21.93
C GLU A 117 2.20 2.35 22.28
N ILE A 118 1.59 2.03 23.41
CA ILE A 118 0.48 2.81 23.97
C ILE A 118 1.08 4.00 24.72
N ASP A 119 0.67 5.20 24.30
CA ASP A 119 0.96 6.43 25.02
C ASP A 119 -0.35 7.09 25.47
N GLN A 120 -0.69 6.91 26.73
CA GLN A 120 -1.91 7.45 27.33
C GLN A 120 -1.97 8.98 27.33
N ASN A 121 -0.82 9.65 27.19
CA ASN A 121 -0.72 11.11 27.15
C ASN A 121 -0.69 11.67 25.73
N ALA A 122 -0.64 10.82 24.71
CA ALA A 122 -0.63 11.29 23.33
C ALA A 122 -1.83 12.18 23.01
N TYR A 123 -1.58 13.35 22.43
CA TYR A 123 -2.61 14.25 21.90
C TYR A 123 -3.35 13.59 20.72
N ALA A 124 -2.59 12.92 19.85
CA ALA A 124 -3.10 12.20 18.71
C ALA A 124 -2.18 11.03 18.33
N TYR A 125 -2.68 10.15 17.47
CA TYR A 125 -1.90 9.16 16.76
C TYR A 125 -1.94 9.44 15.26
N VAL A 126 -0.79 9.31 14.61
CA VAL A 126 -0.61 9.57 13.17
C VAL A 126 -0.24 8.27 12.45
N SER A 127 -0.90 7.98 11.33
CA SER A 127 -0.60 6.84 10.46
C SER A 127 -0.52 7.25 9.02
N LYS A 128 0.52 6.80 8.30
CA LYS A 128 0.74 7.11 6.89
C LYS A 128 -0.37 6.51 6.02
N TRP A 129 -0.62 7.16 4.87
CA TRP A 129 -1.57 6.70 3.85
C TRP A 129 -0.83 6.49 2.53
N ASN A 130 -0.41 5.26 2.23
CA ASN A 130 0.39 4.97 1.05
C ASN A 130 0.19 3.57 0.45
N SER A 131 -0.75 2.78 0.99
CA SER A 131 -1.04 1.42 0.53
C SER A 131 -2.52 1.06 0.69
N LEU A 132 -2.94 -0.05 0.08
CA LEU A 132 -4.29 -0.59 0.25
C LEU A 132 -4.54 -1.09 1.67
N GLU A 133 -3.50 -1.56 2.33
CA GLU A 133 -3.55 -2.00 3.73
C GLU A 133 -3.92 -0.84 4.67
N ASP A 134 -3.56 0.41 4.30
CA ASP A 134 -4.00 1.60 5.04
C ASP A 134 -5.50 1.84 4.88
N ALA A 135 -6.08 1.48 3.72
CA ALA A 135 -7.53 1.54 3.51
C ALA A 135 -8.27 0.48 4.34
N SER A 136 -7.75 -0.75 4.43
CA SER A 136 -8.28 -1.78 5.34
C SER A 136 -8.21 -1.33 6.80
N PHE A 137 -7.10 -0.71 7.19
CA PHE A 137 -6.94 -0.15 8.53
C PHE A 137 -7.97 0.95 8.84
N LEU A 138 -8.15 1.90 7.90
CA LEU A 138 -9.19 2.92 8.03
C LEU A 138 -10.59 2.29 8.11
N ALA A 139 -10.88 1.28 7.28
CA ALA A 139 -12.14 0.55 7.32
C ALA A 139 -12.40 -0.07 8.70
N ALA A 140 -11.39 -0.70 9.29
CA ALA A 140 -11.48 -1.27 10.64
C ALA A 140 -11.70 -0.21 11.72
N LEU A 141 -11.01 0.93 11.65
CA LEU A 141 -11.22 2.06 12.57
C LEU A 141 -12.65 2.60 12.49
N LEU A 142 -13.16 2.83 11.27
CA LEU A 142 -14.51 3.35 11.06
C LEU A 142 -15.59 2.37 11.52
N GLN A 143 -15.40 1.05 11.33
CA GLN A 143 -16.32 0.02 11.80
C GLN A 143 -16.35 -0.06 13.33
N ALA A 144 -15.20 0.21 13.97
CA ALA A 144 -15.08 0.29 15.43
C ALA A 144 -15.53 1.65 16.02
N ASP A 145 -16.17 2.51 15.19
CA ASP A 145 -16.65 3.85 15.52
C ASP A 145 -15.55 4.80 16.05
N VAL A 146 -14.30 4.56 15.66
CA VAL A 146 -13.19 5.46 15.93
C VAL A 146 -13.29 6.65 14.97
N ARG A 147 -13.26 7.86 15.52
CA ARG A 147 -13.24 9.09 14.74
C ARG A 147 -11.84 9.36 14.23
N VAL A 148 -11.72 9.46 12.90
CA VAL A 148 -10.46 9.64 12.17
C VAL A 148 -10.55 10.91 11.34
N ARG A 149 -9.46 11.64 11.25
CA ARG A 149 -9.26 12.75 10.31
C ARG A 149 -8.17 12.41 9.31
N PHE A 150 -8.06 13.19 8.24
CA PHE A 150 -6.95 13.14 7.30
C PHE A 150 -6.44 14.55 6.99
N SER A 151 -5.17 14.65 6.66
CA SER A 151 -4.58 15.92 6.22
C SER A 151 -4.64 16.06 4.70
N GLU A 152 -5.13 17.19 4.19
CA GLU A 152 -5.09 17.53 2.77
C GLU A 152 -3.73 18.07 2.30
N LYS A 153 -2.84 18.36 3.23
CA LYS A 153 -1.51 18.93 2.97
C LYS A 153 -0.43 18.11 3.62
N ASP A 154 0.76 18.16 3.05
CA ASP A 154 1.96 17.65 3.72
C ASP A 154 2.21 18.44 5.01
N PHE A 155 2.75 17.78 6.01
CA PHE A 155 3.10 18.41 7.28
C PHE A 155 4.30 17.74 7.94
N THR A 156 4.93 18.46 8.86
CA THR A 156 6.01 17.93 9.71
C THR A 156 5.68 18.18 11.16
N ILE A 157 5.71 17.13 11.98
CA ILE A 157 5.45 17.18 13.42
C ILE A 157 6.48 16.34 14.16
N GLU A 158 7.02 16.88 15.25
CA GLU A 158 8.01 16.21 16.11
C GLU A 158 9.15 15.56 15.30
N GLY A 159 9.66 16.28 14.29
CA GLY A 159 10.77 15.86 13.43
C GLY A 159 10.41 14.85 12.34
N ASN A 160 9.17 14.39 12.27
CA ASN A 160 8.69 13.44 11.26
C ASN A 160 7.87 14.14 10.18
N SER A 161 8.17 13.87 8.91
CA SER A 161 7.42 14.40 7.77
C SER A 161 6.37 13.40 7.28
N TYR A 162 5.19 13.91 6.99
CA TYR A 162 4.02 13.16 6.55
C TYR A 162 3.43 13.78 5.29
N ALA A 163 3.06 12.93 4.34
CA ALA A 163 2.40 13.35 3.11
C ALA A 163 0.89 13.60 3.34
N LYS A 164 0.29 14.37 2.44
CA LYS A 164 -1.18 14.48 2.36
C LYS A 164 -1.85 13.10 2.31
N GLY A 165 -3.04 13.00 2.86
CA GLY A 165 -3.76 11.72 3.04
C GLY A 165 -3.45 11.05 4.37
N THR A 166 -2.39 11.42 5.08
CA THR A 166 -2.03 10.85 6.38
C THR A 166 -3.21 10.90 7.35
N LEU A 167 -3.48 9.77 7.99
CA LEU A 167 -4.56 9.62 8.98
C LEU A 167 -4.13 10.21 10.32
N ILE A 168 -5.04 10.93 10.96
CA ILE A 168 -4.86 11.59 12.26
C ILE A 168 -6.01 11.17 13.16
N ILE A 169 -5.70 10.51 14.28
CA ILE A 169 -6.67 10.01 15.24
C ILE A 169 -6.52 10.83 16.51
N LEU A 170 -7.35 11.87 16.66
CA LEU A 170 -7.30 12.77 17.80
C LEU A 170 -7.95 12.12 19.02
N ARG A 171 -7.27 12.14 20.18
CA ARG A 171 -7.84 11.71 21.46
C ARG A 171 -9.07 12.54 21.80
N GLY A 172 -9.04 13.84 21.56
CA GLY A 172 -10.15 14.76 21.81
C GLY A 172 -11.44 14.40 21.07
N ASP A 173 -11.35 13.90 19.84
CA ASP A 173 -12.52 13.45 19.06
C ASP A 173 -13.10 12.13 19.61
N ASN A 174 -12.28 11.33 20.30
CA ASN A 174 -12.61 10.00 20.81
C ASN A 174 -12.74 9.94 22.34
N LYS A 175 -12.90 11.07 23.01
CA LYS A 175 -12.91 11.19 24.49
C LYS A 175 -13.96 10.35 25.22
N THR A 176 -15.03 9.96 24.53
CA THR A 176 -16.09 9.10 25.08
C THR A 176 -15.70 7.62 25.10
N ASN A 177 -14.67 7.24 24.38
CA ASN A 177 -14.17 5.88 24.32
C ASN A 177 -13.13 5.64 25.42
N LYS A 178 -13.53 4.93 26.48
CA LYS A 178 -12.66 4.64 27.63
C LYS A 178 -11.50 3.70 27.31
N GLU A 179 -11.65 2.86 26.28
CA GLU A 179 -10.66 1.88 25.84
C GLU A 179 -9.90 2.36 24.58
N PHE A 180 -9.90 3.67 24.30
CA PHE A 180 -9.39 4.26 23.07
C PHE A 180 -8.01 3.75 22.68
N ASP A 181 -7.02 3.88 23.56
CA ASP A 181 -5.63 3.49 23.25
C ASP A 181 -5.51 2.00 22.93
N LYS A 182 -6.12 1.16 23.75
CA LYS A 182 -6.10 -0.29 23.56
C LYS A 182 -6.80 -0.69 22.25
N GLN A 183 -7.94 -0.07 21.95
CA GLN A 183 -8.71 -0.36 20.74
C GLN A 183 -7.92 -0.01 19.48
N ILE A 184 -7.41 1.23 19.36
CA ILE A 184 -6.69 1.66 18.16
C ILE A 184 -5.37 0.90 17.99
N THR A 185 -4.66 0.60 19.08
CA THR A 185 -3.41 -0.17 19.05
C THR A 185 -3.67 -1.60 18.58
N SER A 186 -4.72 -2.25 19.09
CA SER A 186 -5.12 -3.60 18.67
C SER A 186 -5.49 -3.61 17.17
N ILE A 187 -6.31 -2.65 16.71
CA ILE A 187 -6.67 -2.54 15.29
C ILE A 187 -5.42 -2.32 14.43
N ALA A 188 -4.50 -1.45 14.86
CA ALA A 188 -3.27 -1.18 14.15
C ALA A 188 -2.35 -2.42 14.07
N GLN A 189 -2.22 -3.18 15.16
CA GLN A 189 -1.45 -4.42 15.21
C GLN A 189 -2.04 -5.47 14.27
N ASN A 190 -3.36 -5.70 14.33
CA ASN A 190 -4.05 -6.67 13.48
C ASN A 190 -3.92 -6.35 11.98
N ASN A 191 -3.82 -5.06 11.63
CA ASN A 191 -3.61 -4.59 10.26
C ASN A 191 -2.12 -4.35 9.93
N ASN A 192 -1.20 -4.68 10.85
CA ASN A 192 0.24 -4.42 10.71
C ASN A 192 0.55 -2.95 10.33
N ARG A 193 -0.15 -2.00 10.98
CA ARG A 193 0.03 -0.55 10.77
C ARG A 193 0.81 0.10 11.90
N LYS A 194 1.66 1.05 11.53
CA LYS A 194 2.39 1.87 12.49
C LYS A 194 1.54 3.06 12.91
N LEU A 195 1.30 3.17 14.21
CA LEU A 195 0.80 4.37 14.86
C LEU A 195 1.99 5.12 15.48
N THR A 196 2.09 6.41 15.20
CA THR A 196 3.06 7.29 15.82
C THR A 196 2.33 8.22 16.78
N PRO A 197 2.52 8.11 18.10
CA PRO A 197 1.96 9.04 19.05
C PRO A 197 2.61 10.41 18.89
N VAL A 198 1.83 11.49 19.03
CA VAL A 198 2.31 12.87 19.03
C VAL A 198 1.70 13.63 20.21
N GLN A 199 2.47 14.52 20.82
CA GLN A 199 2.11 15.20 22.06
C GLN A 199 1.37 16.52 21.83
N THR A 200 1.31 16.99 20.60
CA THR A 200 0.70 18.26 20.22
C THR A 200 -0.04 18.16 18.89
N GLY A 201 -0.93 19.13 18.62
CA GLY A 201 -1.53 19.33 17.30
C GLY A 201 -0.88 20.45 16.50
N PHE A 202 0.15 21.12 17.05
CA PHE A 202 0.90 22.16 16.36
C PHE A 202 2.04 21.53 15.55
N VAL A 203 2.08 21.85 14.26
CA VAL A 203 3.08 21.30 13.33
C VAL A 203 4.22 22.29 13.11
N SER A 204 5.44 21.78 12.89
CA SER A 204 6.59 22.64 12.56
C SER A 204 6.55 23.14 11.11
N SER A 205 5.82 22.44 10.23
CA SER A 205 5.59 22.84 8.85
C SER A 205 4.26 22.23 8.38
N GLY A 206 3.51 22.96 7.57
CA GLY A 206 2.20 22.54 7.06
C GLY A 206 1.04 23.22 7.80
N LYS A 207 -0.04 22.49 8.08
CA LYS A 207 -1.25 22.98 8.74
C LYS A 207 -1.53 22.20 10.01
N ASP A 208 -1.78 22.90 11.10
CA ASP A 208 -2.10 22.33 12.40
C ASP A 208 -3.34 21.43 12.37
N PHE A 209 -3.42 20.48 13.29
CA PHE A 209 -4.51 19.50 13.34
C PHE A 209 -5.90 20.09 13.60
N GLY A 210 -5.98 21.32 14.09
CA GLY A 210 -7.22 22.09 14.22
C GLY A 210 -7.61 22.92 13.00
N SER A 211 -6.80 22.93 11.94
CA SER A 211 -7.07 23.72 10.74
C SER A 211 -8.14 23.11 9.83
N SER A 212 -8.70 23.94 8.93
CA SER A 212 -9.63 23.50 7.90
C SER A 212 -9.04 22.55 6.86
N SER A 213 -7.73 22.33 6.87
CA SER A 213 -7.06 21.33 6.01
C SER A 213 -6.93 19.94 6.66
N VAL A 214 -7.46 19.77 7.87
CA VAL A 214 -7.51 18.48 8.57
C VAL A 214 -8.97 18.10 8.80
N ASN A 215 -9.49 17.28 7.89
CA ASN A 215 -10.91 17.00 7.77
C ASN A 215 -11.30 15.65 8.38
N PRO A 216 -12.49 15.55 9.01
CA PRO A 216 -13.00 14.28 9.51
C PRO A 216 -13.40 13.35 8.37
N ILE A 217 -13.19 12.06 8.59
CA ILE A 217 -13.66 10.99 7.72
C ILE A 217 -14.93 10.42 8.32
N ASN A 218 -16.04 10.56 7.59
CA ASN A 218 -17.32 10.01 8.01
C ASN A 218 -17.44 8.54 7.59
N LYS A 219 -18.00 7.72 8.48
CA LYS A 219 -18.36 6.33 8.18
C LYS A 219 -19.46 6.33 7.12
N GLN A 220 -19.13 5.84 5.92
CA GLN A 220 -20.05 5.81 4.79
C GLN A 220 -20.82 4.49 4.75
N LYS A 221 -22.10 4.57 4.37
CA LYS A 221 -22.86 3.39 3.91
C LYS A 221 -22.64 3.27 2.41
N VAL A 222 -22.06 2.16 1.99
CA VAL A 222 -21.72 1.93 0.58
C VAL A 222 -22.70 0.93 -0.02
N ALA A 223 -23.21 1.26 -1.20
CA ALA A 223 -24.06 0.36 -1.98
C ALA A 223 -23.52 0.20 -3.40
N VAL A 224 -23.72 -0.98 -3.97
CA VAL A 224 -23.39 -1.28 -5.36
C VAL A 224 -24.66 -1.76 -6.08
N ILE A 225 -24.88 -1.23 -7.27
CA ILE A 225 -26.05 -1.58 -8.07
C ILE A 225 -25.78 -2.89 -8.83
N SER A 226 -26.76 -3.81 -8.78
CA SER A 226 -26.74 -5.09 -9.47
C SER A 226 -28.04 -5.29 -10.29
N GLY A 227 -28.14 -6.36 -11.08
CA GLY A 227 -29.33 -6.73 -11.80
C GLY A 227 -29.33 -6.26 -13.26
N LYS A 228 -30.52 -6.11 -13.83
CA LYS A 228 -30.70 -5.81 -15.26
C LYS A 228 -30.05 -4.49 -15.65
N GLY A 229 -29.23 -4.51 -16.70
CA GLY A 229 -28.51 -3.32 -17.20
C GLY A 229 -27.18 -3.06 -16.53
N THR A 230 -26.74 -3.90 -15.59
CA THR A 230 -25.42 -3.84 -14.99
C THR A 230 -24.50 -4.96 -15.49
N SER A 231 -23.18 -4.75 -15.41
CA SER A 231 -22.19 -5.80 -15.69
C SER A 231 -21.97 -6.67 -14.45
N SER A 232 -22.22 -7.97 -14.56
CA SER A 232 -21.96 -8.92 -13.47
C SER A 232 -20.47 -9.01 -13.12
N LEU A 233 -19.58 -8.82 -14.09
CA LEU A 233 -18.12 -8.79 -13.85
C LEU A 233 -17.72 -7.58 -13.01
N SER A 234 -18.16 -6.39 -13.41
CA SER A 234 -17.84 -5.15 -12.65
C SER A 234 -18.48 -5.17 -11.26
N PHE A 235 -19.69 -5.69 -11.13
CA PHE A 235 -20.30 -5.92 -9.81
C PHE A 235 -19.44 -6.86 -8.96
N GLY A 236 -19.02 -8.00 -9.53
CA GLY A 236 -18.21 -9.00 -8.84
C GLY A 236 -16.85 -8.47 -8.40
N GLU A 237 -16.20 -7.66 -9.23
CA GLU A 237 -14.92 -6.99 -8.88
C GLU A 237 -15.07 -6.07 -7.65
N ILE A 238 -16.09 -5.22 -7.65
CA ILE A 238 -16.36 -4.30 -6.54
C ILE A 238 -16.71 -5.08 -5.28
N TRP A 239 -17.62 -6.06 -5.38
CA TRP A 239 -18.03 -6.91 -4.26
C TRP A 239 -16.83 -7.62 -3.65
N HIS A 240 -16.04 -8.32 -4.47
CA HIS A 240 -14.84 -9.04 -4.05
C HIS A 240 -13.83 -8.11 -3.36
N PHE A 241 -13.63 -6.91 -3.90
CA PHE A 241 -12.71 -5.93 -3.30
C PHE A 241 -13.15 -5.51 -1.90
N PHE A 242 -14.43 -5.16 -1.73
CA PHE A 242 -14.95 -4.75 -0.41
C PHE A 242 -14.95 -5.90 0.59
N GLU A 243 -15.29 -7.11 0.16
CA GLU A 243 -15.35 -8.29 1.01
C GLU A 243 -13.95 -8.78 1.42
N THR A 244 -13.04 -8.95 0.46
CA THR A 244 -11.76 -9.65 0.67
C THR A 244 -10.57 -8.73 0.95
N GLN A 245 -10.63 -7.46 0.54
CA GLN A 245 -9.53 -6.53 0.69
C GLN A 245 -9.80 -5.45 1.75
N LEU A 246 -10.97 -4.85 1.75
CA LEU A 246 -11.32 -3.81 2.71
C LEU A 246 -12.00 -4.35 3.96
N HIS A 247 -12.66 -5.50 3.89
CA HIS A 247 -13.52 -6.03 4.94
C HIS A 247 -14.53 -4.99 5.42
N TYR A 248 -15.08 -4.19 4.49
CA TYR A 248 -16.02 -3.11 4.78
C TYR A 248 -17.40 -3.44 4.24
N PRO A 249 -18.50 -3.20 5.02
CA PRO A 249 -19.85 -3.55 4.61
C PRO A 249 -20.26 -2.91 3.29
N LEU A 250 -20.77 -3.72 2.38
CA LEU A 250 -21.29 -3.31 1.09
C LEU A 250 -22.71 -3.86 0.91
N THR A 251 -23.66 -3.00 0.53
CA THR A 251 -25.03 -3.39 0.26
C THR A 251 -25.25 -3.55 -1.24
N ALA A 252 -25.67 -4.73 -1.70
CA ALA A 252 -26.11 -4.93 -3.07
C ALA A 252 -27.55 -4.44 -3.23
N LEU A 253 -27.78 -3.57 -4.21
CA LEU A 253 -29.11 -3.05 -4.57
C LEU A 253 -29.46 -3.51 -5.98
N ASP A 254 -30.52 -4.32 -6.11
CA ASP A 254 -31.00 -4.75 -7.40
C ASP A 254 -31.81 -3.63 -8.10
N THR A 255 -31.59 -3.45 -9.42
CA THR A 255 -32.26 -2.43 -10.22
C THR A 255 -33.78 -2.55 -10.20
N ASP A 256 -34.31 -3.77 -10.03
CA ASP A 256 -35.76 -3.99 -9.96
C ASP A 256 -36.39 -3.42 -8.68
N TYR A 257 -35.58 -3.21 -7.59
CA TYR A 257 -36.05 -2.59 -6.36
C TYR A 257 -35.89 -1.07 -6.35
N ILE A 258 -34.96 -0.52 -7.13
CA ILE A 258 -34.71 0.92 -7.18
C ILE A 258 -35.77 1.65 -7.98
N ASN A 259 -36.39 0.95 -8.96
CA ASN A 259 -37.39 1.51 -9.87
C ASN A 259 -38.84 1.36 -9.37
N ARG A 260 -39.01 0.96 -8.11
CA ARG A 260 -40.32 0.90 -7.44
C ARG A 260 -40.49 2.10 -6.48
#